data_93e555e83d69a1ec3147e0eedf8a0689
#
_entry.id   93e555e83d69a1ec3147e0eedf8a0689
#
_cell.length_a   1.000
_cell.length_b   1.000
_cell.length_c   1.000
_cell.angle_alpha   90.00
_cell.angle_beta   90.00
_cell.angle_gamma   90.00
#
_symmetry.space_group_name_H-M   'P 1'
#
loop_
_entity.id
_entity.type
_entity.pdbx_description
1 polymer ?
#
loop_
_entity_poly.entity_id
_entity_poly.type
_entity_poly.pdbx_seq_one_letter_code
_entity_poly.pdbx_strand_id
1 'polypeptide(L)'
;MKSTIQNTKPNAELFERLFLQSKQLISWTRKKLEIIEAYLVRDKESQNQPYVSAGEIYYAHLGTNIGSEMDKERPVLIFQSDDRYIRQSNMSVIIPITSNLSVRPYRVRISPSDISDNKGIYDSVVLIQQIRSISKARLSQLWGKLSKEKLDEVAIEVSRLLYKSTPLQKEGDAQTVIADAAKN
;
A
#
# COMPACT_ATOMS: atom_id res chain seq x y z
N MET A 1 -6.08 -41.21 -27.73
CA MET A 1 -6.65 -40.59 -26.52
C MET A 1 -7.36 -39.30 -26.92
N LYS A 2 -8.68 -39.30 -26.97
CA LYS A 2 -9.49 -38.11 -27.30
C LYS A 2 -9.69 -37.36 -25.99
N SER A 3 -9.10 -36.16 -25.82
CA SER A 3 -9.38 -35.27 -24.72
C SER A 3 -10.80 -34.68 -24.88
N THR A 4 -11.72 -35.13 -24.09
CA THR A 4 -13.07 -34.59 -24.00
C THR A 4 -12.97 -33.21 -23.35
N ILE A 5 -12.99 -32.16 -24.17
CA ILE A 5 -13.21 -30.80 -23.71
C ILE A 5 -14.64 -30.77 -23.20
N GLN A 6 -14.82 -30.84 -21.89
CA GLN A 6 -16.13 -30.61 -21.27
C GLN A 6 -16.50 -29.13 -21.51
N ASN A 7 -17.42 -28.94 -22.44
CA ASN A 7 -18.04 -27.65 -22.71
C ASN A 7 -19.03 -27.34 -21.58
N THR A 8 -18.50 -26.95 -20.41
CA THR A 8 -19.32 -26.47 -19.28
C THR A 8 -19.90 -25.11 -19.69
N LYS A 9 -21.22 -25.04 -19.86
CA LYS A 9 -21.94 -23.76 -19.98
C LYS A 9 -21.49 -22.85 -18.83
N PRO A 10 -21.09 -21.62 -19.11
CA PRO A 10 -20.69 -20.70 -18.04
C PRO A 10 -21.86 -20.58 -17.06
N ASN A 11 -21.61 -20.84 -15.79
CA ASN A 11 -22.59 -20.70 -14.73
C ASN A 11 -23.07 -19.22 -14.72
N ALA A 12 -24.37 -18.97 -14.64
CA ALA A 12 -24.95 -17.64 -14.64
C ALA A 12 -24.27 -16.73 -13.58
N GLU A 13 -23.93 -17.28 -12.42
CA GLU A 13 -23.20 -16.60 -11.36
C GLU A 13 -21.80 -16.14 -11.82
N LEU A 14 -21.06 -16.97 -12.54
CA LEU A 14 -19.76 -16.60 -13.10
C LEU A 14 -19.90 -15.45 -14.12
N PHE A 15 -20.93 -15.50 -14.95
CA PHE A 15 -21.20 -14.44 -15.92
C PHE A 15 -21.51 -13.11 -15.23
N GLU A 16 -22.36 -13.10 -14.21
CA GLU A 16 -22.65 -11.89 -13.44
C GLU A 16 -21.41 -11.32 -12.76
N ARG A 17 -20.58 -12.17 -12.17
CA ARG A 17 -19.29 -11.75 -11.54
C ARG A 17 -18.35 -11.12 -12.56
N LEU A 18 -18.20 -11.72 -13.74
CA LEU A 18 -17.38 -11.17 -14.83
C LEU A 18 -17.93 -9.83 -15.33
N PHE A 19 -19.25 -9.72 -15.45
CA PHE A 19 -19.91 -8.48 -15.86
C PHE A 19 -19.69 -7.34 -14.84
N LEU A 20 -19.80 -7.62 -13.55
CA LEU A 20 -19.50 -6.65 -12.49
C LEU A 20 -18.03 -6.24 -12.50
N GLN A 21 -17.10 -7.19 -12.68
CA GLN A 21 -15.68 -6.90 -12.78
C GLN A 21 -15.36 -6.05 -14.02
N SER A 22 -15.98 -6.32 -15.16
CA SER A 22 -15.77 -5.52 -16.37
C SER A 22 -16.21 -4.06 -16.17
N LYS A 23 -17.34 -3.82 -15.51
CA LYS A 23 -17.78 -2.45 -15.15
C LYS A 23 -16.76 -1.75 -14.23
N GLN A 24 -16.22 -2.46 -13.25
CA GLN A 24 -15.20 -1.90 -12.36
C GLN A 24 -13.91 -1.55 -13.12
N LEU A 25 -13.47 -2.41 -14.04
CA LEU A 25 -12.32 -2.15 -14.91
C LEU A 25 -12.53 -0.91 -15.79
N ILE A 26 -13.70 -0.77 -16.40
CA ILE A 26 -14.03 0.41 -17.22
C ILE A 26 -14.00 1.69 -16.37
N SER A 27 -14.63 1.66 -15.20
CA SER A 27 -14.62 2.78 -14.24
C SER A 27 -13.20 3.14 -13.82
N TRP A 28 -12.38 2.12 -13.50
CA TRP A 28 -10.99 2.32 -13.16
C TRP A 28 -10.16 2.90 -14.32
N THR A 29 -10.39 2.42 -15.55
CA THR A 29 -9.69 2.94 -16.74
C THR A 29 -9.95 4.44 -16.91
N ARG A 30 -11.20 4.88 -16.73
CA ARG A 30 -11.54 6.32 -16.74
C ARG A 30 -10.77 7.08 -15.66
N LYS A 31 -10.83 6.60 -14.42
CA LYS A 31 -10.12 7.23 -13.29
C LYS A 31 -8.61 7.27 -13.51
N LYS A 32 -8.04 6.22 -14.07
CA LYS A 32 -6.61 6.16 -14.39
C LYS A 32 -6.22 7.21 -15.44
N LEU A 33 -7.07 7.45 -16.45
CA LEU A 33 -6.83 8.50 -17.44
C LEU A 33 -6.85 9.90 -16.81
N GLU A 34 -7.80 10.19 -15.91
CA GLU A 34 -7.84 11.45 -15.15
C GLU A 34 -6.53 11.67 -14.35
N ILE A 35 -6.04 10.62 -13.68
CA ILE A 35 -4.78 10.66 -12.92
C ILE A 35 -3.59 10.91 -13.85
N ILE A 36 -3.55 10.25 -15.01
CA ILE A 36 -2.49 10.43 -16.01
C ILE A 36 -2.51 11.85 -16.56
N GLU A 37 -3.67 12.37 -16.92
CA GLU A 37 -3.83 13.74 -17.41
C GLU A 37 -3.32 14.75 -16.39
N ALA A 38 -3.76 14.65 -15.13
CA ALA A 38 -3.29 15.51 -14.04
C ALA A 38 -1.78 15.41 -13.82
N TYR A 39 -1.21 14.21 -13.96
CA TYR A 39 0.24 14.00 -13.86
C TYR A 39 0.98 14.69 -14.99
N LEU A 40 0.52 14.54 -16.25
CA LEU A 40 1.17 15.14 -17.42
C LEU A 40 1.09 16.68 -17.42
N VAL A 41 -0.02 17.26 -16.95
CA VAL A 41 -0.16 18.72 -16.77
C VAL A 41 0.86 19.22 -15.76
N ARG A 42 0.96 18.55 -14.60
CA ARG A 42 1.90 18.92 -13.53
C ARG A 42 3.36 18.79 -13.98
N ASP A 43 3.68 17.75 -14.75
CA ASP A 43 5.03 17.54 -15.30
C ASP A 43 5.42 18.68 -16.26
N LYS A 44 4.50 19.12 -17.15
CA LYS A 44 4.71 20.27 -18.04
C LYS A 44 4.97 21.57 -17.29
N GLU A 45 4.31 21.77 -16.15
CA GLU A 45 4.47 22.96 -15.32
C GLU A 45 5.69 22.86 -14.40
N SER A 46 6.51 21.82 -14.52
CA SER A 46 7.67 21.52 -13.66
C SER A 46 7.31 21.51 -12.17
N GLN A 47 6.06 21.17 -11.84
CA GLN A 47 5.60 21.06 -10.46
C GLN A 47 5.99 19.70 -9.89
N ASN A 48 6.72 19.72 -8.78
CA ASN A 48 7.08 18.48 -8.09
C ASN A 48 5.86 17.77 -7.50
N GLN A 49 5.90 16.45 -7.49
CA GLN A 49 4.95 15.65 -6.73
C GLN A 49 5.02 16.01 -5.23
N PRO A 50 3.90 15.88 -4.48
CA PRO A 50 3.90 16.23 -3.07
C PRO A 50 4.95 15.41 -2.30
N TYR A 51 5.62 16.09 -1.38
CA TYR A 51 6.43 15.40 -0.40
C TYR A 51 5.52 14.56 0.51
N VAL A 52 5.87 13.30 0.70
CA VAL A 52 5.20 12.41 1.64
C VAL A 52 6.23 11.85 2.62
N SER A 53 5.84 11.75 3.88
CA SER A 53 6.72 11.28 4.96
C SER A 53 6.27 9.93 5.52
N ALA A 54 7.21 9.19 6.08
CA ALA A 54 6.91 7.94 6.77
C ALA A 54 5.84 8.13 7.85
N GLY A 55 4.95 7.17 7.94
CA GLY A 55 3.85 7.19 8.91
C GLY A 55 2.63 8.02 8.50
N GLU A 56 2.71 8.84 7.44
CA GLU A 56 1.54 9.54 6.93
C GLU A 56 0.54 8.56 6.31
N ILE A 57 -0.75 8.84 6.50
CA ILE A 57 -1.85 8.05 5.96
C ILE A 57 -2.58 8.88 4.92
N TYR A 58 -2.59 8.40 3.69
CA TYR A 58 -3.30 9.00 2.57
C TYR A 58 -4.42 8.10 2.09
N TYR A 59 -5.45 8.67 1.46
CA TYR A 59 -6.28 7.90 0.54
C TYR A 59 -5.53 7.72 -0.78
N ALA A 60 -5.63 6.52 -1.37
CA ALA A 60 -4.96 6.20 -2.63
C ALA A 60 -5.86 5.38 -3.54
N HIS A 61 -5.81 5.69 -4.83
CA HIS A 61 -6.48 4.92 -5.88
C HIS A 61 -5.64 3.69 -6.23
N LEU A 62 -5.93 2.53 -5.65
CA LEU A 62 -5.19 1.29 -5.86
C LEU A 62 -5.56 0.57 -7.17
N GLY A 63 -6.71 0.93 -7.74
CA GLY A 63 -7.18 0.37 -9.00
C GLY A 63 -8.15 -0.79 -8.83
N THR A 64 -8.31 -1.56 -9.89
CA THR A 64 -9.02 -2.84 -9.90
C THR A 64 -7.99 -3.94 -10.08
N ASN A 65 -7.88 -4.82 -9.10
CA ASN A 65 -6.82 -5.83 -9.00
C ASN A 65 -7.43 -7.24 -9.02
N ILE A 66 -6.57 -8.27 -8.96
CA ILE A 66 -6.98 -9.66 -9.10
C ILE A 66 -7.01 -10.35 -7.72
N GLY A 67 -8.03 -11.14 -7.49
CA GLY A 67 -8.13 -12.01 -6.32
C GLY A 67 -8.20 -11.26 -5.00
N SER A 68 -7.22 -11.47 -4.12
CA SER A 68 -7.15 -10.88 -2.79
C SER A 68 -6.30 -9.62 -2.72
N GLU A 69 -5.77 -9.13 -3.83
CA GLU A 69 -5.05 -7.87 -3.87
C GLU A 69 -5.99 -6.72 -3.50
N MET A 70 -5.49 -5.82 -2.64
CA MET A 70 -6.27 -4.66 -2.24
C MET A 70 -6.48 -3.72 -3.42
N ASP A 71 -7.74 -3.37 -3.65
CA ASP A 71 -8.23 -2.59 -4.78
C ASP A 71 -9.00 -1.33 -4.35
N LYS A 72 -9.56 -0.61 -5.31
CA LYS A 72 -10.38 0.60 -5.14
C LYS A 72 -9.60 1.75 -4.51
N GLU A 73 -10.33 2.72 -3.99
CA GLU A 73 -9.80 3.82 -3.20
C GLU A 73 -9.89 3.46 -1.71
N ARG A 74 -8.77 3.63 -1.01
CA ARG A 74 -8.69 3.31 0.42
C ARG A 74 -7.52 3.99 1.11
N PRO A 75 -7.51 4.05 2.44
CA PRO A 75 -6.37 4.55 3.19
C PRO A 75 -5.17 3.62 3.00
N VAL A 76 -4.01 4.25 2.88
CA VAL A 76 -2.70 3.61 2.79
C VAL A 76 -1.72 4.30 3.72
N LEU A 77 -0.89 3.52 4.41
CA LEU A 77 0.22 4.01 5.20
C LEU A 77 1.44 4.22 4.29
N ILE A 78 2.06 5.38 4.35
CA ILE A 78 3.37 5.63 3.74
C ILE A 78 4.43 4.92 4.58
N PHE A 79 5.11 3.95 3.96
CA PHE A 79 6.13 3.14 4.62
C PHE A 79 7.42 3.15 3.81
N GLN A 80 8.25 4.13 4.05
CA GLN A 80 9.51 4.36 3.34
C GLN A 80 10.50 5.14 4.21
N SER A 81 11.76 5.24 3.77
CA SER A 81 12.71 6.18 4.38
C SER A 81 12.29 7.63 4.13
N ASP A 82 12.60 8.50 5.08
CA ASP A 82 12.41 9.96 4.95
C ASP A 82 13.65 10.68 4.38
N ASP A 83 14.60 9.94 3.79
CA ASP A 83 15.73 10.58 3.14
C ASP A 83 15.31 11.45 1.94
N ARG A 84 16.18 12.39 1.59
CA ARG A 84 15.89 13.38 0.55
C ARG A 84 15.58 12.73 -0.81
N TYR A 85 16.30 11.68 -1.17
CA TYR A 85 16.13 11.00 -2.47
C TYR A 85 14.75 10.36 -2.59
N ILE A 86 14.33 9.62 -1.57
CA ILE A 86 13.01 8.98 -1.54
C ILE A 86 11.88 10.02 -1.51
N ARG A 87 12.05 11.11 -0.73
CA ARG A 87 11.05 12.19 -0.67
C ARG A 87 10.87 12.91 -2.01
N GLN A 88 11.92 13.06 -2.80
CA GLN A 88 11.87 13.65 -4.13
C GLN A 88 11.39 12.69 -5.23
N SER A 89 11.40 11.38 -4.98
CA SER A 89 10.91 10.38 -5.93
C SER A 89 9.43 10.59 -6.26
N ASN A 90 9.03 10.31 -7.50
CA ASN A 90 7.63 10.25 -7.92
C ASN A 90 6.91 8.97 -7.46
N MET A 91 7.62 8.04 -6.83
CA MET A 91 7.11 6.80 -6.28
C MET A 91 7.07 6.86 -4.75
N SER A 92 6.19 6.07 -4.17
CA SER A 92 6.14 5.86 -2.72
C SER A 92 5.86 4.39 -2.42
N VAL A 93 6.48 3.86 -1.37
CA VAL A 93 6.14 2.55 -0.81
C VAL A 93 4.98 2.73 0.15
N ILE A 94 3.94 1.93 -0.04
CA ILE A 94 2.72 2.00 0.76
C ILE A 94 2.32 0.64 1.30
N ILE A 95 1.56 0.66 2.40
CA ILE A 95 0.88 -0.51 2.94
C ILE A 95 -0.62 -0.17 3.06
N PRO A 96 -1.52 -0.91 2.39
CA PRO A 96 -2.95 -0.67 2.48
C PRO A 96 -3.51 -0.90 3.88
N ILE A 97 -4.52 -0.12 4.23
CA ILE A 97 -5.27 -0.19 5.49
C ILE A 97 -6.70 -0.66 5.19
N THR A 98 -7.27 -1.46 6.08
CA THR A 98 -8.65 -1.97 5.98
C THR A 98 -9.38 -1.87 7.31
N SER A 99 -10.69 -1.65 7.27
CA SER A 99 -11.58 -1.75 8.43
C SER A 99 -11.93 -3.19 8.83
N ASN A 100 -11.50 -4.19 8.06
CA ASN A 100 -11.70 -5.59 8.44
C ASN A 100 -10.73 -6.00 9.55
N LEU A 101 -11.23 -6.07 10.77
CA LEU A 101 -10.46 -6.33 11.99
C LEU A 101 -10.09 -7.80 12.23
N SER A 102 -10.26 -8.69 11.24
CA SER A 102 -9.92 -10.10 11.39
C SER A 102 -8.46 -10.30 11.82
N VAL A 103 -8.26 -11.08 12.88
CA VAL A 103 -6.93 -11.41 13.41
C VAL A 103 -6.28 -12.45 12.51
N ARG A 104 -5.15 -12.09 11.90
CA ARG A 104 -4.33 -12.97 11.07
C ARG A 104 -2.86 -12.56 11.17
N PRO A 105 -1.90 -13.44 10.86
CA PRO A 105 -0.49 -13.08 10.76
C PRO A 105 -0.28 -11.91 9.78
N TYR A 106 0.78 -11.14 10.02
CA TYR A 106 1.18 -10.00 9.18
C TYR A 106 0.10 -8.91 9.07
N ARG A 107 -0.56 -8.62 10.20
CA ARG A 107 -1.55 -7.56 10.36
C ARG A 107 -1.30 -6.79 11.64
N VAL A 108 -1.21 -5.47 11.53
CA VAL A 108 -1.05 -4.58 12.68
C VAL A 108 -2.34 -3.80 12.88
N ARG A 109 -2.94 -3.91 14.08
CA ARG A 109 -4.11 -3.11 14.45
C ARG A 109 -3.70 -1.69 14.75
N ILE A 110 -4.49 -0.76 14.26
CA ILE A 110 -4.39 0.66 14.56
C ILE A 110 -5.75 1.17 15.03
N SER A 111 -5.73 2.07 16.00
CA SER A 111 -6.90 2.75 16.55
C SER A 111 -6.83 4.25 16.26
N PRO A 112 -7.94 4.99 16.41
CA PRO A 112 -7.94 6.45 16.25
C PRO A 112 -6.91 7.17 17.14
N SER A 113 -6.61 6.64 18.33
CA SER A 113 -5.61 7.18 19.26
C SER A 113 -4.16 7.01 18.79
N ASP A 114 -3.89 6.08 17.86
CA ASP A 114 -2.57 5.89 17.27
C ASP A 114 -2.28 6.90 16.16
N ILE A 115 -3.26 7.76 15.78
CA ILE A 115 -3.20 8.62 14.60
C ILE A 115 -3.37 10.08 15.03
N SER A 116 -2.35 10.90 14.81
CA SER A 116 -2.47 12.35 14.93
C SER A 116 -3.19 12.95 13.72
N ASP A 117 -3.89 14.08 13.94
CA ASP A 117 -4.68 14.78 12.92
C ASP A 117 -5.66 13.86 12.16
N ASN A 118 -6.21 12.87 12.86
CA ASN A 118 -7.08 11.86 12.30
C ASN A 118 -8.38 12.47 11.72
N LYS A 119 -8.58 12.34 10.43
CA LYS A 119 -9.74 12.86 9.68
C LYS A 119 -10.83 11.81 9.44
N GLY A 120 -10.94 10.79 10.32
CA GLY A 120 -12.02 9.81 10.27
C GLY A 120 -11.57 8.38 9.97
N ILE A 121 -10.34 8.02 10.31
CA ILE A 121 -9.89 6.62 10.35
C ILE A 121 -10.35 6.03 11.68
N TYR A 122 -11.16 5.00 11.59
CA TYR A 122 -11.63 4.18 12.72
C TYR A 122 -10.66 3.05 13.00
N ASP A 123 -10.99 2.21 13.98
CA ASP A 123 -10.28 0.95 14.21
C ASP A 123 -10.06 0.21 12.90
N SER A 124 -8.81 -0.04 12.59
CA SER A 124 -8.39 -0.54 11.29
C SER A 124 -7.19 -1.47 11.42
N VAL A 125 -6.78 -2.04 10.30
CA VAL A 125 -5.67 -2.97 10.22
C VAL A 125 -4.76 -2.60 9.06
N VAL A 126 -3.47 -2.49 9.31
CA VAL A 126 -2.40 -2.36 8.31
C VAL A 126 -2.09 -3.76 7.75
N LEU A 127 -2.19 -3.92 6.44
CA LEU A 127 -2.06 -5.21 5.75
C LEU A 127 -0.63 -5.41 5.22
N ILE A 128 0.26 -5.92 6.07
CA ILE A 128 1.69 -6.01 5.78
C ILE A 128 1.99 -6.78 4.48
N GLN A 129 1.26 -7.86 4.20
CA GLN A 129 1.43 -8.65 2.97
C GLN A 129 1.07 -7.90 1.68
N GLN A 130 0.43 -6.73 1.78
CA GLN A 130 0.03 -5.89 0.65
C GLN A 130 1.00 -4.73 0.38
N ILE A 131 2.18 -4.74 1.03
CA ILE A 131 3.23 -3.73 0.81
C ILE A 131 3.60 -3.67 -0.67
N ARG A 132 3.62 -2.46 -1.23
CA ARG A 132 3.96 -2.23 -2.64
C ARG A 132 4.33 -0.78 -2.94
N SER A 133 5.02 -0.57 -4.05
CA SER A 133 5.25 0.78 -4.59
C SER A 133 4.09 1.24 -5.44
N ILE A 134 3.73 2.52 -5.33
CA ILE A 134 2.78 3.21 -6.22
C ILE A 134 3.33 4.57 -6.64
N SER A 135 2.83 5.11 -7.77
CA SER A 135 3.04 6.51 -8.09
C SER A 135 2.36 7.42 -7.08
N LYS A 136 3.03 8.46 -6.61
CA LYS A 136 2.45 9.49 -5.73
C LYS A 136 1.25 10.20 -6.37
N ALA A 137 1.14 10.21 -7.70
CA ALA A 137 -0.03 10.72 -8.42
C ALA A 137 -1.34 9.98 -8.08
N ARG A 138 -1.25 8.78 -7.50
CA ARG A 138 -2.42 8.01 -7.02
C ARG A 138 -2.87 8.41 -5.62
N LEU A 139 -2.05 9.18 -4.89
CA LEU A 139 -2.39 9.68 -3.56
C LEU A 139 -3.36 10.86 -3.72
N SER A 140 -4.41 10.88 -2.90
CA SER A 140 -5.38 11.97 -2.87
C SER A 140 -5.18 12.84 -1.62
N GLN A 141 -5.90 12.58 -0.55
CA GLN A 141 -5.93 13.42 0.63
C GLN A 141 -5.15 12.79 1.80
N LEU A 142 -4.40 13.63 2.54
CA LEU A 142 -3.79 13.28 3.82
C LEU A 142 -4.88 13.13 4.89
N TRP A 143 -4.90 12.00 5.58
CA TRP A 143 -5.89 11.65 6.60
C TRP A 143 -5.36 11.57 8.02
N GLY A 144 -4.07 11.69 8.20
CA GLY A 144 -3.42 11.70 9.51
C GLY A 144 -2.01 11.13 9.45
N LYS A 145 -1.42 10.98 10.61
CA LYS A 145 -0.08 10.41 10.75
C LYS A 145 -0.05 9.42 11.91
N LEU A 146 0.45 8.22 11.64
CA LEU A 146 0.61 7.16 12.62
C LEU A 146 1.69 7.54 13.64
N SER A 147 1.48 7.19 14.90
CA SER A 147 2.48 7.38 15.96
C SER A 147 3.77 6.61 15.65
N LYS A 148 4.90 7.06 16.21
CA LYS A 148 6.19 6.40 15.99
C LYS A 148 6.16 4.96 16.50
N GLU A 149 5.62 4.76 17.71
CA GLU A 149 5.53 3.44 18.36
C GLU A 149 4.77 2.44 17.48
N LYS A 150 3.67 2.90 16.89
CA LYS A 150 2.87 2.05 16.01
C LYS A 150 3.54 1.83 14.66
N LEU A 151 4.27 2.81 14.14
CA LEU A 151 5.08 2.65 12.93
C LEU A 151 6.22 1.65 13.13
N ASP A 152 6.86 1.65 14.31
CA ASP A 152 7.90 0.68 14.67
C ASP A 152 7.32 -0.74 14.75
N GLU A 153 6.10 -0.92 15.28
CA GLU A 153 5.39 -2.21 15.26
C GLU A 153 5.15 -2.70 13.82
N VAL A 154 4.76 -1.80 12.92
CA VAL A 154 4.61 -2.12 11.48
C VAL A 154 5.96 -2.53 10.88
N ALA A 155 7.05 -1.84 11.22
CA ALA A 155 8.39 -2.16 10.70
C ALA A 155 8.86 -3.55 11.15
N ILE A 156 8.60 -3.94 12.39
CA ILE A 156 8.88 -5.30 12.90
C ILE A 156 8.12 -6.35 12.08
N GLU A 157 6.83 -6.15 11.83
CA GLU A 157 6.03 -7.10 11.06
C GLU A 157 6.45 -7.17 9.57
N VAL A 158 6.88 -6.03 8.97
CA VAL A 158 7.48 -6.02 7.62
C VAL A 158 8.79 -6.82 7.61
N SER A 159 9.65 -6.62 8.60
CA SER A 159 10.89 -7.39 8.72
C SER A 159 10.62 -8.89 8.85
N ARG A 160 9.63 -9.29 9.64
CA ARG A 160 9.21 -10.69 9.78
C ARG A 160 8.69 -11.28 8.47
N LEU A 161 8.02 -10.49 7.65
CA LEU A 161 7.51 -10.94 6.35
C LEU A 161 8.66 -11.14 5.34
N LEU A 162 9.59 -10.20 5.28
CA LEU A 162 10.65 -10.17 4.24
C LEU A 162 11.87 -11.00 4.61
N TYR A 163 12.21 -11.05 5.89
CA TYR A 163 13.38 -11.75 6.39
C TYR A 163 12.95 -12.81 7.40
N LYS A 164 13.24 -14.05 7.16
CA LYS A 164 12.89 -15.19 8.01
C LYS A 164 13.67 -15.21 9.35
N SER A 165 14.39 -14.15 9.70
CA SER A 165 15.28 -14.06 10.84
C SER A 165 14.75 -13.15 11.95
N THR A 166 15.00 -13.58 13.16
CA THR A 166 15.02 -12.95 14.48
C THR A 166 14.68 -11.44 14.54
N PRO A 167 13.88 -10.98 15.51
CA PRO A 167 13.58 -9.57 15.68
C PRO A 167 14.86 -8.76 15.73
N LEU A 168 14.90 -7.64 15.01
CA LEU A 168 15.93 -6.62 15.17
C LEU A 168 16.04 -6.33 16.67
N GLN A 169 17.13 -6.77 17.29
CA GLN A 169 17.44 -6.39 18.65
C GLN A 169 17.64 -4.87 18.69
N LYS A 170 17.23 -4.26 19.80
CA LYS A 170 17.25 -2.80 20.00
C LYS A 170 18.61 -2.21 19.62
N GLU A 171 18.58 -1.07 18.98
CA GLU A 171 19.58 -0.01 18.65
C GLU A 171 21.08 -0.16 19.02
N GLY A 172 21.57 -1.33 19.44
CA GLY A 172 23.00 -1.56 19.72
C GLY A 172 23.78 -2.18 18.55
N ASP A 173 23.09 -2.90 17.63
CA ASP A 173 23.77 -3.77 16.68
C ASP A 173 23.79 -3.26 15.23
N ALA A 174 23.11 -2.16 14.94
CA ALA A 174 23.08 -1.58 13.59
C ALA A 174 24.45 -1.01 13.14
N GLN A 175 25.32 -0.65 14.09
CA GLN A 175 26.65 -0.15 13.76
C GLN A 175 27.63 -1.27 13.39
N THR A 176 27.42 -2.49 13.85
CA THR A 176 28.33 -3.61 13.59
C THR A 176 28.15 -4.18 12.19
N VAL A 177 26.90 -4.22 11.68
CA VAL A 177 26.62 -4.77 10.34
C VAL A 177 27.16 -3.87 9.22
N ILE A 178 27.17 -2.55 9.43
CA ILE A 178 27.70 -1.60 8.45
C ILE A 178 29.24 -1.62 8.43
N ALA A 179 29.87 -1.89 9.57
CA ALA A 179 31.33 -1.95 9.66
C ALA A 179 31.93 -3.20 8.96
N ASP A 180 31.22 -4.32 8.94
CA ASP A 180 31.65 -5.54 8.27
C ASP A 180 31.41 -5.51 6.75
N ALA A 181 30.40 -4.79 6.28
CA ALA A 181 30.16 -4.61 4.85
C ALA A 181 31.16 -3.65 4.16
N ALA A 182 31.87 -2.83 4.93
CA ALA A 182 32.90 -1.91 4.41
C ALA A 182 34.32 -2.52 4.35
N LYS A 183 34.49 -3.77 4.77
CA LYS A 183 35.80 -4.46 4.79
C LYS A 183 35.96 -5.57 3.74
N ASN A 184 34.95 -5.79 2.91
CA ASN A 184 34.99 -6.65 1.73
C ASN A 184 34.71 -5.80 0.48
#